data_7aea037a7b5119d6e5a1a2cff9b2f6d8
#
_entry.id   7aea037a7b5119d6e5a1a2cff9b2f6d8
#
_cell.length_a   1.000
_cell.length_b   1.000
_cell.length_c   1.000
_cell.angle_alpha   90.00
_cell.angle_beta   90.00
_cell.angle_gamma   90.00
#
_symmetry.space_group_name_H-M   'P 1'
#
loop_
_entity.id
_entity.type
_entity.pdbx_description
1 polymer ?
#
loop_
_entity_poly.entity_id
_entity_poly.type
_entity_poly.pdbx_seq_one_letter_code
_entity_poly.pdbx_strand_id
1 'polypeptide(L)'
;VIGAAIDFIQGDYGTLAPDHYCGLYAHQLGPAAMEEMLFRILGEADYHVIQIVFVLLNVAGIYCIYGILKEVSGRLAVVAMGTLLAGSCMASVFYTSWVYGEIPWVFCSLFSAWMLVRYIKYGKTGSLVGIVTALTLGTLLRKNTLVLVVAYCMVGAVRIFSKWDRRLLISLVLALALPLLCYQGIYKMYEMRSGMEHSRGLPTSAYLYLGMEEIGGRYGWYYSDCWAQYYATGCNTEQSDQIYREMMQERMQAMKAQPGYLRGFYQGKLLSQWNVPTYQSLYFNFNHGDVYHEKLAALEDRLSGDLFDSVVRMADRLQFIIYLGCLFYFIFCVRKDSEITQQL
;
A
#
# COMPACT_ATOMS: atom_id res chain seq x y z
N VAL A 1 -9.92 3.93 -10.78
CA VAL A 1 -10.39 4.53 -9.52
C VAL A 1 -11.04 5.88 -9.81
N ILE A 2 -10.31 6.86 -10.35
CA ILE A 2 -10.84 8.20 -10.65
C ILE A 2 -12.10 8.14 -11.55
N GLY A 3 -12.07 7.35 -12.62
CA GLY A 3 -13.25 7.19 -13.49
C GLY A 3 -14.47 6.73 -12.69
N ALA A 4 -14.31 5.72 -11.83
CA ALA A 4 -15.38 5.26 -10.97
C ALA A 4 -15.89 6.35 -10.00
N ALA A 5 -15.00 7.18 -9.45
CA ALA A 5 -15.40 8.30 -8.59
C ALA A 5 -16.21 9.36 -9.36
N ILE A 6 -15.82 9.66 -10.60
CA ILE A 6 -16.55 10.58 -11.50
C ILE A 6 -17.92 10.00 -11.85
N ASP A 7 -17.98 8.71 -12.23
CA ASP A 7 -19.24 8.01 -12.54
C ASP A 7 -20.20 8.08 -11.35
N PHE A 8 -19.71 7.83 -10.12
CA PHE A 8 -20.51 7.91 -8.89
C PHE A 8 -21.07 9.32 -8.62
N ILE A 9 -20.31 10.37 -8.94
CA ILE A 9 -20.80 11.75 -8.84
C ILE A 9 -21.95 12.00 -9.81
N GLN A 10 -21.85 11.44 -11.02
CA GLN A 10 -22.86 11.54 -12.08
C GLN A 10 -24.08 10.64 -11.84
N GLY A 11 -24.03 9.77 -10.82
CA GLY A 11 -25.08 8.79 -10.51
C GLY A 11 -25.03 7.54 -11.38
N ASP A 12 -23.91 7.34 -12.09
CA ASP A 12 -23.65 6.09 -12.81
C ASP A 12 -22.91 5.10 -11.87
N TYR A 13 -23.49 3.93 -11.70
CA TYR A 13 -22.98 2.85 -10.86
C TYR A 13 -22.58 1.61 -11.67
N GLY A 14 -22.53 1.68 -13.00
CA GLY A 14 -22.18 0.57 -13.88
C GLY A 14 -20.86 -0.10 -13.53
N THR A 15 -19.89 0.65 -13.00
CA THR A 15 -18.58 0.12 -12.54
C THR A 15 -18.68 -0.89 -11.38
N LEU A 16 -19.84 -0.99 -10.69
CA LEU A 16 -20.09 -1.97 -9.62
C LEU A 16 -20.48 -3.36 -10.16
N ALA A 17 -20.81 -3.48 -11.44
CA ALA A 17 -21.14 -4.78 -12.04
C ALA A 17 -19.94 -5.75 -11.92
N PRO A 18 -20.19 -7.07 -11.76
CA PRO A 18 -19.15 -8.06 -11.41
C PRO A 18 -17.97 -8.14 -12.39
N ASP A 19 -18.21 -7.83 -13.67
CA ASP A 19 -17.23 -7.81 -14.75
C ASP A 19 -16.58 -6.43 -14.97
N HIS A 20 -17.02 -5.41 -14.24
CA HIS A 20 -16.50 -4.05 -14.30
C HIS A 20 -15.53 -3.77 -13.15
N TYR A 21 -14.87 -2.61 -13.21
CA TYR A 21 -13.68 -2.32 -12.38
C TYR A 21 -13.93 -2.46 -10.87
N CYS A 22 -14.91 -1.79 -10.29
CA CYS A 22 -15.18 -1.86 -8.85
C CYS A 22 -15.86 -3.18 -8.45
N GLY A 23 -16.59 -3.82 -9.35
CA GLY A 23 -17.16 -5.14 -9.12
C GLY A 23 -16.10 -6.23 -9.15
N LEU A 24 -15.14 -6.17 -10.08
CA LEU A 24 -14.01 -7.08 -10.18
C LEU A 24 -13.01 -6.88 -9.04
N TYR A 25 -12.60 -5.62 -8.81
CA TYR A 25 -11.67 -5.23 -7.77
C TYR A 25 -12.41 -4.58 -6.59
N ALA A 26 -13.26 -5.35 -5.92
CA ALA A 26 -14.12 -4.86 -4.84
C ALA A 26 -13.38 -4.01 -3.77
N HIS A 27 -12.10 -4.30 -3.54
CA HIS A 27 -11.27 -3.53 -2.61
C HIS A 27 -10.92 -2.11 -3.10
N GLN A 28 -11.12 -1.79 -4.37
CA GLN A 28 -10.89 -0.45 -4.92
C GLN A 28 -12.07 0.51 -4.65
N LEU A 29 -13.16 0.00 -4.10
CA LEU A 29 -14.30 0.84 -3.73
C LEU A 29 -13.93 1.85 -2.62
N GLY A 30 -13.01 1.48 -1.72
CA GLY A 30 -12.50 2.40 -0.69
C GLY A 30 -11.78 3.63 -1.26
N PRO A 31 -10.74 3.44 -2.12
CA PRO A 31 -10.12 4.55 -2.84
C PRO A 31 -11.11 5.36 -3.68
N ALA A 32 -12.01 4.72 -4.43
CA ALA A 32 -13.02 5.42 -5.24
C ALA A 32 -13.95 6.28 -4.37
N ALA A 33 -14.36 5.77 -3.21
CA ALA A 33 -15.17 6.53 -2.25
C ALA A 33 -14.42 7.74 -1.68
N MET A 34 -13.12 7.59 -1.41
CA MET A 34 -12.28 8.71 -0.97
C MET A 34 -12.20 9.81 -2.05
N GLU A 35 -11.97 9.43 -3.30
CA GLU A 35 -11.89 10.37 -4.42
C GLU A 35 -13.24 11.03 -4.68
N GLU A 36 -14.34 10.28 -4.67
CA GLU A 36 -15.69 10.85 -4.77
C GLU A 36 -15.94 11.88 -3.67
N MET A 37 -15.58 11.55 -2.42
CA MET A 37 -15.73 12.47 -1.30
C MET A 37 -14.90 13.75 -1.50
N LEU A 38 -13.66 13.64 -1.94
CA LEU A 38 -12.79 14.79 -2.22
C LEU A 38 -13.37 15.68 -3.33
N PHE A 39 -13.82 15.09 -4.43
CA PHE A 39 -14.44 15.84 -5.52
C PHE A 39 -15.72 16.55 -5.09
N ARG A 40 -16.56 15.91 -4.25
CA ARG A 40 -17.77 16.56 -3.72
C ARG A 40 -17.45 17.73 -2.77
N ILE A 41 -16.38 17.63 -1.97
CA ILE A 41 -15.95 18.70 -1.05
C ILE A 41 -15.35 19.87 -1.82
N LEU A 42 -14.55 19.59 -2.83
CA LEU A 42 -13.80 20.60 -3.58
C LEU A 42 -14.60 21.20 -4.75
N GLY A 43 -15.72 20.55 -5.11
CA GLY A 43 -16.63 21.03 -6.15
C GLY A 43 -16.16 20.78 -7.59
N GLU A 44 -15.01 20.16 -7.76
CA GLU A 44 -14.41 19.85 -9.07
C GLU A 44 -13.93 18.41 -9.12
N ALA A 45 -14.31 17.72 -10.21
CA ALA A 45 -13.82 16.36 -10.52
C ALA A 45 -12.57 16.44 -11.38
N ASP A 46 -11.50 17.04 -10.85
CA ASP A 46 -10.23 17.23 -11.54
C ASP A 46 -9.13 16.35 -10.95
N TYR A 47 -8.42 15.65 -11.83
CA TYR A 47 -7.25 14.85 -11.53
C TYR A 47 -6.16 15.64 -10.79
N HIS A 48 -5.91 16.87 -11.16
CA HIS A 48 -4.89 17.72 -10.54
C HIS A 48 -5.17 18.02 -9.07
N VAL A 49 -6.43 18.11 -8.71
CA VAL A 49 -6.83 18.31 -7.30
C VAL A 49 -6.37 17.14 -6.44
N ILE A 50 -6.55 15.90 -6.92
CA ILE A 50 -6.08 14.70 -6.21
C ILE A 50 -4.55 14.68 -6.14
N GLN A 51 -3.86 15.06 -7.20
CA GLN A 51 -2.40 15.16 -7.20
C GLN A 51 -1.89 16.14 -6.14
N ILE A 52 -2.52 17.31 -6.02
CA ILE A 52 -2.18 18.30 -4.98
C ILE A 52 -2.37 17.68 -3.59
N VAL A 53 -3.49 17.01 -3.34
CA VAL A 53 -3.73 16.31 -2.07
C VAL A 53 -2.65 15.26 -1.82
N PHE A 54 -2.25 14.50 -2.83
CA PHE A 54 -1.20 13.48 -2.69
C PHE A 54 0.17 14.11 -2.41
N VAL A 55 0.51 15.23 -3.03
CA VAL A 55 1.74 15.98 -2.69
C VAL A 55 1.72 16.42 -1.23
N LEU A 56 0.61 16.97 -0.75
CA LEU A 56 0.47 17.38 0.65
C LEU A 56 0.58 16.19 1.61
N LEU A 57 -0.04 15.05 1.29
CA LEU A 57 0.07 13.83 2.08
C LEU A 57 1.48 13.26 2.07
N ASN A 58 2.21 13.33 0.95
CA ASN A 58 3.62 12.92 0.88
C ASN A 58 4.49 13.78 1.80
N VAL A 59 4.34 15.10 1.76
CA VAL A 59 5.03 16.04 2.67
C VAL A 59 4.67 15.74 4.13
N ALA A 60 3.40 15.49 4.43
CA ALA A 60 2.96 15.12 5.77
C ALA A 60 3.56 13.77 6.21
N GLY A 61 3.74 12.82 5.30
CA GLY A 61 4.45 11.57 5.55
C GLY A 61 5.92 11.77 5.91
N ILE A 62 6.62 12.63 5.19
CA ILE A 62 8.00 13.04 5.52
C ILE A 62 8.05 13.71 6.90
N TYR A 63 7.06 14.54 7.23
CA TYR A 63 6.94 15.12 8.56
C TYR A 63 6.71 14.08 9.66
N CYS A 64 5.98 12.99 9.38
CA CYS A 64 5.85 11.87 10.31
C CYS A 64 7.20 11.20 10.57
N ILE A 65 8.03 11.00 9.53
CA ILE A 65 9.39 10.46 9.68
C ILE A 65 10.25 11.40 10.54
N TYR A 66 10.20 12.71 10.27
CA TYR A 66 10.85 13.70 11.13
C TYR A 66 10.41 13.55 12.59
N GLY A 67 9.09 13.42 12.83
CA GLY A 67 8.52 13.23 14.16
C GLY A 67 9.05 11.97 14.86
N ILE A 68 9.07 10.83 14.16
CA ILE A 68 9.63 9.57 14.66
C ILE A 68 11.11 9.75 15.05
N LEU A 69 11.92 10.28 14.16
CA LEU A 69 13.34 10.47 14.38
C LEU A 69 13.62 11.40 15.56
N LYS A 70 12.84 12.47 15.71
CA LYS A 70 12.92 13.40 16.86
C LYS A 70 12.58 12.72 18.18
N GLU A 71 11.54 11.86 18.18
CA GLU A 71 11.13 11.13 19.39
C GLU A 71 12.14 10.04 19.78
N VAL A 72 12.74 9.36 18.80
CA VAL A 72 13.63 8.22 19.05
C VAL A 72 15.07 8.68 19.34
N SER A 73 15.63 9.57 18.55
CA SER A 73 17.04 9.94 18.67
C SER A 73 17.27 11.29 19.36
N GLY A 74 16.45 12.29 19.05
CA GLY A 74 16.63 13.67 19.51
C GLY A 74 17.92 14.38 19.01
N ARG A 75 18.85 13.68 18.33
CA ARG A 75 20.10 14.26 17.78
C ARG A 75 19.80 14.96 16.46
N LEU A 76 20.10 16.28 16.39
CA LEU A 76 19.79 17.10 15.21
C LEU A 76 20.36 16.51 13.92
N ALA A 77 21.60 16.02 13.92
CA ALA A 77 22.21 15.41 12.74
C ALA A 77 21.45 14.16 12.23
N VAL A 78 20.99 13.29 13.14
CA VAL A 78 20.21 12.10 12.80
C VAL A 78 18.84 12.50 12.24
N VAL A 79 18.17 13.46 12.88
CA VAL A 79 16.87 13.97 12.45
C VAL A 79 16.98 14.62 11.07
N ALA A 80 17.97 15.50 10.87
CA ALA A 80 18.17 16.18 9.59
C ALA A 80 18.51 15.19 8.48
N MET A 81 19.48 14.29 8.70
CA MET A 81 19.91 13.32 7.70
C MET A 81 18.78 12.35 7.33
N GLY A 82 18.08 11.80 8.31
CA GLY A 82 16.97 10.87 8.06
C GLY A 82 15.78 11.53 7.35
N THR A 83 15.49 12.81 7.67
CA THR A 83 14.46 13.58 6.99
C THR A 83 14.86 13.89 5.55
N LEU A 84 16.11 14.24 5.29
CA LEU A 84 16.64 14.44 3.93
C LEU A 84 16.59 13.14 3.12
N LEU A 85 16.99 12.01 3.70
CA LEU A 85 16.90 10.72 3.04
C LEU A 85 15.43 10.35 2.68
N ALA A 86 14.49 10.62 3.59
CA ALA A 86 13.06 10.41 3.31
C ALA A 86 12.56 11.33 2.20
N GLY A 87 12.92 12.61 2.21
CA GLY A 87 12.57 13.58 1.17
C GLY A 87 13.24 13.31 -0.18
N SER A 88 14.35 12.58 -0.20
CA SER A 88 15.05 12.16 -1.43
C SER A 88 14.48 10.88 -2.04
N CYS A 89 13.43 10.29 -1.46
CA CYS A 89 12.78 9.10 -1.99
C CYS A 89 12.04 9.42 -3.30
N MET A 90 12.71 9.24 -4.44
CA MET A 90 12.16 9.53 -5.75
C MET A 90 10.87 8.76 -6.02
N ALA A 91 10.76 7.51 -5.55
CA ALA A 91 9.56 6.72 -5.72
C ALA A 91 8.32 7.41 -5.11
N SER A 92 8.43 7.98 -3.91
CA SER A 92 7.31 8.68 -3.27
C SER A 92 6.91 9.95 -4.02
N VAL A 93 7.88 10.64 -4.64
CA VAL A 93 7.62 11.83 -5.48
C VAL A 93 6.86 11.43 -6.75
N PHE A 94 7.32 10.39 -7.45
CA PHE A 94 6.65 9.93 -8.68
C PHE A 94 5.27 9.32 -8.41
N TYR A 95 5.05 8.70 -7.24
CA TYR A 95 3.73 8.21 -6.87
C TYR A 95 2.70 9.31 -6.57
N THR A 96 3.10 10.56 -6.41
CA THR A 96 2.13 11.66 -6.26
C THR A 96 1.35 11.92 -7.55
N SER A 97 1.92 11.60 -8.70
CA SER A 97 1.24 11.68 -10.01
C SER A 97 0.43 10.44 -10.36
N TRP A 98 0.66 9.32 -9.68
CA TRP A 98 -0.11 8.09 -9.86
C TRP A 98 -1.25 8.00 -8.83
N VAL A 99 -2.45 8.34 -9.26
CA VAL A 99 -3.63 8.40 -8.37
C VAL A 99 -4.23 7.02 -8.21
N TYR A 100 -3.74 6.27 -7.21
CA TYR A 100 -4.20 4.89 -6.94
C TYR A 100 -4.26 4.52 -5.45
N GLY A 101 -4.02 5.43 -4.53
CA GLY A 101 -4.13 5.19 -3.08
C GLY A 101 -2.82 4.84 -2.37
N GLU A 102 -1.67 4.74 -3.08
CA GLU A 102 -0.36 4.48 -2.46
C GLU A 102 0.05 5.59 -1.49
N ILE A 103 0.01 6.83 -1.92
CA ILE A 103 0.46 7.97 -1.11
C ILE A 103 -0.40 8.15 0.15
N PRO A 104 -1.74 8.16 0.08
CA PRO A 104 -2.58 8.20 1.28
C PRO A 104 -2.33 7.02 2.23
N TRP A 105 -2.12 5.82 1.69
CA TRP A 105 -1.77 4.64 2.48
C TRP A 105 -0.40 4.77 3.17
N VAL A 106 0.63 5.24 2.47
CA VAL A 106 1.97 5.49 3.04
C VAL A 106 1.89 6.52 4.16
N PHE A 107 1.14 7.61 3.94
CA PHE A 107 0.90 8.60 4.99
C PHE A 107 0.25 7.98 6.24
N CYS A 108 -0.85 7.22 6.08
CA CYS A 108 -1.53 6.54 7.19
C CYS A 108 -0.58 5.59 7.92
N SER A 109 0.27 4.88 7.19
CA SER A 109 1.27 3.95 7.73
C SER A 109 2.29 4.67 8.59
N LEU A 110 2.89 5.75 8.08
CA LEU A 110 3.88 6.56 8.79
C LEU A 110 3.29 7.28 9.99
N PHE A 111 2.07 7.80 9.85
CA PHE A 111 1.37 8.47 10.93
C PHE A 111 1.02 7.49 12.07
N SER A 112 0.55 6.28 11.75
CA SER A 112 0.28 5.25 12.75
C SER A 112 1.55 4.83 13.49
N ALA A 113 2.67 4.67 12.78
CA ALA A 113 3.97 4.37 13.37
C ALA A 113 4.44 5.50 14.30
N TRP A 114 4.32 6.77 13.88
CA TRP A 114 4.64 7.92 14.72
C TRP A 114 3.78 7.96 15.98
N MET A 115 2.48 7.76 15.85
CA MET A 115 1.58 7.71 17.00
C MET A 115 1.90 6.55 17.94
N LEU A 116 2.35 5.39 17.42
CA LEU A 116 2.78 4.27 18.23
C LEU A 116 4.03 4.62 19.06
N VAL A 117 5.05 5.24 18.46
CA VAL A 117 6.24 5.73 19.17
C VAL A 117 5.83 6.70 20.28
N ARG A 118 4.94 7.63 20.00
CA ARG A 118 4.44 8.59 21.01
C ARG A 118 3.64 7.92 22.13
N TYR A 119 2.84 6.90 21.79
CA TYR A 119 2.13 6.15 22.81
C TYR A 119 3.09 5.38 23.73
N ILE A 120 4.07 4.70 23.17
CA ILE A 120 5.10 3.99 23.94
C ILE A 120 5.80 4.95 24.92
N LYS A 121 6.15 6.15 24.45
CA LYS A 121 6.91 7.14 25.21
C LYS A 121 6.07 7.91 26.24
N TYR A 122 4.86 8.32 25.89
CA TYR A 122 4.05 9.24 26.69
C TYR A 122 2.76 8.65 27.27
N GLY A 123 2.33 7.48 26.80
CA GLY A 123 1.10 6.82 27.27
C GLY A 123 -0.20 7.57 26.99
N LYS A 124 -0.22 8.52 26.02
CA LYS A 124 -1.37 9.38 25.77
C LYS A 124 -2.45 8.66 24.95
N THR A 125 -3.69 8.69 25.42
CA THR A 125 -4.84 8.10 24.72
C THR A 125 -5.08 8.67 23.32
N GLY A 126 -4.79 9.96 23.08
CA GLY A 126 -4.88 10.56 21.75
C GLY A 126 -3.99 9.87 20.72
N SER A 127 -2.84 9.31 21.13
CA SER A 127 -2.00 8.52 20.22
C SER A 127 -2.68 7.22 19.81
N LEU A 128 -3.40 6.54 20.72
CA LEU A 128 -4.16 5.32 20.37
C LEU A 128 -5.29 5.63 19.39
N VAL A 129 -6.01 6.74 19.61
CA VAL A 129 -7.03 7.21 18.65
C VAL A 129 -6.40 7.46 17.28
N GLY A 130 -5.26 8.15 17.23
CA GLY A 130 -4.52 8.38 15.97
C GLY A 130 -4.12 7.09 15.26
N ILE A 131 -3.64 6.09 16.00
CA ILE A 131 -3.30 4.77 15.42
C ILE A 131 -4.53 4.10 14.82
N VAL A 132 -5.62 3.98 15.60
CA VAL A 132 -6.84 3.31 15.15
C VAL A 132 -7.41 3.99 13.91
N THR A 133 -7.49 5.32 13.91
CA THR A 133 -7.98 6.09 12.75
C THR A 133 -7.09 5.86 11.52
N ALA A 134 -5.76 5.97 11.67
CA ALA A 134 -4.84 5.78 10.56
C ALA A 134 -4.86 4.35 10.00
N LEU A 135 -4.91 3.34 10.87
CA LEU A 135 -5.02 1.94 10.43
C LEU A 135 -6.36 1.66 9.74
N THR A 136 -7.44 2.25 10.22
CA THR A 136 -8.76 2.12 9.58
C THR A 136 -8.75 2.74 8.19
N LEU A 137 -8.37 4.02 8.07
CA LEU A 137 -8.29 4.71 6.78
C LEU A 137 -7.30 4.02 5.84
N GLY A 138 -6.12 3.65 6.34
CA GLY A 138 -5.12 2.94 5.56
C GLY A 138 -5.65 1.61 5.00
N THR A 139 -6.43 0.85 5.78
CA THR A 139 -7.01 -0.43 5.34
C THR A 139 -8.10 -0.22 4.29
N LEU A 140 -8.90 0.84 4.38
CA LEU A 140 -9.88 1.21 3.37
C LEU A 140 -9.22 1.56 2.03
N LEU A 141 -8.04 2.18 2.09
CA LEU A 141 -7.27 2.57 0.90
C LEU A 141 -6.47 1.40 0.30
N ARG A 142 -5.85 0.60 1.18
CA ARG A 142 -5.00 -0.53 0.76
C ARG A 142 -5.07 -1.68 1.78
N LYS A 143 -5.47 -2.86 1.33
CA LYS A 143 -5.50 -4.07 2.17
C LYS A 143 -4.15 -4.43 2.81
N ASN A 144 -3.04 -3.99 2.21
CA ASN A 144 -1.68 -4.19 2.76
C ASN A 144 -1.51 -3.57 4.16
N THR A 145 -2.34 -2.62 4.56
CA THR A 145 -2.37 -2.07 5.94
C THR A 145 -2.62 -3.16 6.99
N LEU A 146 -3.25 -4.28 6.63
CA LEU A 146 -3.45 -5.41 7.55
C LEU A 146 -2.12 -5.93 8.14
N VAL A 147 -1.01 -5.82 7.40
CA VAL A 147 0.33 -6.15 7.92
C VAL A 147 0.68 -5.25 9.11
N LEU A 148 0.36 -3.95 9.01
CA LEU A 148 0.58 -2.99 10.11
C LEU A 148 -0.38 -3.23 11.27
N VAL A 149 -1.62 -3.61 11.00
CA VAL A 149 -2.58 -4.00 12.05
C VAL A 149 -2.05 -5.19 12.84
N VAL A 150 -1.53 -6.22 12.15
CA VAL A 150 -0.89 -7.38 12.80
C VAL A 150 0.33 -6.94 13.61
N ALA A 151 1.22 -6.12 13.05
CA ALA A 151 2.38 -5.61 13.77
C ALA A 151 1.98 -4.79 15.02
N TYR A 152 0.96 -3.96 14.90
CA TYR A 152 0.40 -3.22 16.03
C TYR A 152 -0.16 -4.15 17.10
N CYS A 153 -0.89 -5.20 16.71
CA CYS A 153 -1.40 -6.20 17.64
C CYS A 153 -0.27 -6.94 18.35
N MET A 154 0.81 -7.29 17.65
CA MET A 154 1.97 -7.96 18.25
C MET A 154 2.66 -7.07 19.31
N VAL A 155 2.97 -5.81 18.95
CA VAL A 155 3.57 -4.85 19.90
C VAL A 155 2.64 -4.59 21.08
N GLY A 156 1.34 -4.43 20.82
CA GLY A 156 0.33 -4.23 21.85
C GLY A 156 0.21 -5.41 22.80
N ALA A 157 0.24 -6.63 22.27
CA ALA A 157 0.20 -7.86 23.08
C ALA A 157 1.42 -7.94 24.03
N VAL A 158 2.64 -7.75 23.49
CA VAL A 158 3.87 -7.75 24.31
C VAL A 158 3.75 -6.71 25.44
N ARG A 159 3.26 -5.52 25.14
CA ARG A 159 3.11 -4.46 26.15
C ARG A 159 2.04 -4.78 27.18
N ILE A 160 0.90 -5.37 26.80
CA ILE A 160 -0.18 -5.77 27.73
C ILE A 160 0.32 -6.89 28.66
N PHE A 161 1.11 -7.85 28.16
CA PHE A 161 1.71 -8.88 29.01
C PHE A 161 2.72 -8.32 30.00
N SER A 162 3.44 -7.25 29.65
CA SER A 162 4.39 -6.58 30.54
C SER A 162 3.68 -5.64 31.53
N LYS A 163 2.66 -4.92 31.07
CA LYS A 163 1.90 -3.97 31.88
C LYS A 163 0.47 -3.85 31.35
N TRP A 164 -0.50 -4.30 32.15
CA TRP A 164 -1.91 -4.23 31.79
C TRP A 164 -2.36 -2.79 31.49
N ASP A 165 -2.87 -2.55 30.29
CA ASP A 165 -3.46 -1.28 29.87
C ASP A 165 -4.76 -1.53 29.11
N ARG A 166 -5.90 -1.26 29.78
CA ARG A 166 -7.25 -1.43 29.21
C ARG A 166 -7.46 -0.56 27.96
N ARG A 167 -6.87 0.65 27.92
CA ARG A 167 -7.03 1.56 26.77
C ARG A 167 -6.34 0.98 25.53
N LEU A 168 -5.15 0.40 25.72
CA LEU A 168 -4.44 -0.30 24.65
C LEU A 168 -5.25 -1.50 24.15
N LEU A 169 -5.78 -2.33 25.05
CA LEU A 169 -6.62 -3.47 24.66
C LEU A 169 -7.82 -3.04 23.82
N ILE A 170 -8.55 -2.00 24.25
CA ILE A 170 -9.67 -1.44 23.49
C ILE A 170 -9.21 -0.98 22.11
N SER A 171 -8.07 -0.30 22.01
CA SER A 171 -7.55 0.18 20.74
C SER A 171 -7.14 -0.96 19.78
N LEU A 172 -6.64 -2.09 20.30
CA LEU A 172 -6.36 -3.29 19.47
C LEU A 172 -7.65 -3.88 18.91
N VAL A 173 -8.68 -4.01 19.74
CA VAL A 173 -10.00 -4.50 19.29
C VAL A 173 -10.58 -3.57 18.22
N LEU A 174 -10.50 -2.25 18.43
CA LEU A 174 -10.99 -1.26 17.48
C LEU A 174 -10.18 -1.28 16.17
N ALA A 175 -8.85 -1.45 16.22
CA ALA A 175 -8.02 -1.54 15.03
C ALA A 175 -8.34 -2.77 14.16
N LEU A 176 -8.88 -3.83 14.75
CA LEU A 176 -9.36 -5.01 14.03
C LEU A 176 -10.80 -4.83 13.52
N ALA A 177 -11.69 -4.27 14.34
CA ALA A 177 -13.11 -4.21 14.06
C ALA A 177 -13.51 -3.04 13.12
N LEU A 178 -12.96 -1.84 13.35
CA LEU A 178 -13.39 -0.63 12.62
C LEU A 178 -13.12 -0.72 11.11
N PRO A 179 -11.98 -1.23 10.62
CA PRO A 179 -11.77 -1.38 9.17
C PRO A 179 -12.84 -2.23 8.51
N LEU A 180 -13.24 -3.34 9.16
CA LEU A 180 -14.27 -4.25 8.64
C LEU A 180 -15.64 -3.56 8.62
N LEU A 181 -16.00 -2.87 9.71
CA LEU A 181 -17.27 -2.15 9.81
C LEU A 181 -17.35 -1.00 8.80
N CYS A 182 -16.27 -0.25 8.62
CA CYS A 182 -16.20 0.83 7.64
C CYS A 182 -16.29 0.30 6.21
N TYR A 183 -15.65 -0.83 5.91
CA TYR A 183 -15.78 -1.49 4.61
C TYR A 183 -17.24 -1.88 4.33
N GLN A 184 -17.87 -2.56 5.27
CA GLN A 184 -19.29 -2.93 5.15
C GLN A 184 -20.18 -1.69 4.99
N GLY A 185 -19.86 -0.61 5.72
CA GLY A 185 -20.56 0.67 5.61
C GLY A 185 -20.47 1.27 4.21
N ILE A 186 -19.28 1.28 3.61
CA ILE A 186 -19.05 1.77 2.24
C ILE A 186 -19.85 0.90 1.24
N TYR A 187 -19.75 -0.43 1.32
CA TYR A 187 -20.50 -1.32 0.45
C TYR A 187 -22.01 -1.07 0.56
N LYS A 188 -22.53 -1.02 1.78
CA LYS A 188 -23.97 -0.80 1.99
C LYS A 188 -24.42 0.57 1.49
N MET A 189 -23.59 1.59 1.62
CA MET A 189 -23.88 2.91 1.08
C MET A 189 -24.03 2.86 -0.46
N TYR A 190 -23.12 2.20 -1.17
CA TYR A 190 -23.20 2.10 -2.63
C TYR A 190 -24.33 1.16 -3.09
N GLU A 191 -24.60 0.07 -2.39
CA GLU A 191 -25.79 -0.77 -2.65
C GLU A 191 -27.09 0.05 -2.54
N MET A 192 -27.24 0.85 -1.48
CA MET A 192 -28.42 1.70 -1.31
C MET A 192 -28.54 2.78 -2.38
N ARG A 193 -27.41 3.32 -2.85
CA ARG A 193 -27.42 4.37 -3.88
C ARG A 193 -27.64 3.82 -5.28
N SER A 194 -27.10 2.63 -5.59
CA SER A 194 -27.19 2.00 -6.90
C SER A 194 -28.43 1.13 -7.09
N GLY A 195 -29.00 0.62 -5.99
CA GLY A 195 -30.00 -0.45 -6.03
C GLY A 195 -29.47 -1.82 -6.48
N MET A 196 -28.14 -1.94 -6.66
CA MET A 196 -27.48 -3.19 -7.08
C MET A 196 -26.81 -3.85 -5.87
N GLU A 197 -26.89 -5.18 -5.81
CA GLU A 197 -26.09 -5.94 -4.85
C GLU A 197 -24.61 -5.89 -5.22
N HIS A 198 -23.75 -5.62 -4.24
CA HIS A 198 -22.33 -5.46 -4.50
C HIS A 198 -21.63 -6.80 -4.76
N SER A 199 -20.89 -6.89 -5.85
CA SER A 199 -20.04 -8.04 -6.15
C SER A 199 -18.94 -8.21 -5.09
N ARG A 200 -18.70 -9.46 -4.67
CA ARG A 200 -17.54 -9.78 -3.81
C ARG A 200 -16.20 -9.70 -4.55
N GLY A 201 -16.24 -9.62 -5.88
CA GLY A 201 -15.10 -9.52 -6.77
C GLY A 201 -14.19 -10.74 -6.79
N LEU A 202 -12.98 -10.53 -7.24
CA LEU A 202 -11.97 -11.58 -7.31
C LEU A 202 -11.67 -12.18 -5.93
N PRO A 203 -11.67 -13.53 -5.80
CA PRO A 203 -11.33 -14.19 -4.57
C PRO A 203 -9.85 -13.99 -4.22
N THR A 204 -9.52 -14.07 -2.93
CA THR A 204 -8.12 -13.96 -2.46
C THR A 204 -7.21 -15.02 -3.07
N SER A 205 -7.75 -16.22 -3.35
CA SER A 205 -7.01 -17.31 -4.00
C SER A 205 -6.51 -16.94 -5.39
N ALA A 206 -7.25 -16.11 -6.15
CA ALA A 206 -6.82 -15.62 -7.46
C ALA A 206 -5.52 -14.79 -7.35
N TYR A 207 -5.45 -13.88 -6.37
CA TYR A 207 -4.23 -13.08 -6.14
C TYR A 207 -3.06 -13.92 -5.62
N LEU A 208 -3.35 -14.94 -4.79
CA LEU A 208 -2.33 -15.87 -4.31
C LEU A 208 -1.78 -16.72 -5.46
N TYR A 209 -2.67 -17.22 -6.32
CA TYR A 209 -2.29 -17.96 -7.52
C TYR A 209 -1.43 -17.10 -8.46
N LEU A 210 -1.88 -15.88 -8.78
CA LEU A 210 -1.09 -14.91 -9.56
C LEU A 210 0.31 -14.73 -8.96
N GLY A 211 0.39 -14.66 -7.63
CA GLY A 211 1.66 -14.56 -6.92
C GLY A 211 2.59 -15.77 -7.08
N MET A 212 2.11 -16.91 -7.60
CA MET A 212 2.88 -18.13 -7.86
C MET A 212 3.21 -18.33 -9.34
N GLU A 213 2.69 -17.46 -10.21
CA GLU A 213 2.94 -17.55 -11.65
C GLU A 213 4.25 -16.89 -12.05
N GLU A 214 4.85 -17.42 -13.13
CA GLU A 214 6.02 -16.86 -13.78
C GLU A 214 5.74 -16.70 -15.27
N ILE A 215 5.76 -15.47 -15.74
CA ILE A 215 5.51 -15.15 -17.15
C ILE A 215 6.62 -14.24 -17.65
N GLY A 216 7.34 -14.71 -18.69
CA GLY A 216 8.43 -13.93 -19.29
C GLY A 216 9.55 -13.55 -18.32
N GLY A 217 9.85 -14.43 -17.34
CA GLY A 217 10.87 -14.19 -16.30
C GLY A 217 10.43 -13.22 -15.22
N ARG A 218 9.14 -12.87 -15.13
CA ARG A 218 8.54 -12.04 -14.08
C ARG A 218 7.76 -12.90 -13.12
N TYR A 219 8.06 -12.81 -11.85
CA TYR A 219 7.54 -13.66 -10.78
C TYR A 219 6.35 -13.02 -10.07
N GLY A 220 5.13 -13.51 -10.35
CA GLY A 220 3.91 -13.05 -9.68
C GLY A 220 3.44 -11.67 -10.15
N TRP A 221 3.67 -11.34 -11.40
CA TRP A 221 3.23 -10.09 -12.01
C TRP A 221 1.89 -10.24 -12.70
N TYR A 222 1.16 -9.11 -12.81
CA TYR A 222 -0.08 -9.03 -13.56
C TYR A 222 0.15 -9.31 -15.06
N TYR A 223 -0.79 -10.02 -15.67
CA TYR A 223 -0.88 -10.26 -17.12
C TYR A 223 -2.36 -10.27 -17.56
N SER A 224 -2.62 -10.08 -18.86
CA SER A 224 -3.98 -9.88 -19.39
C SER A 224 -4.99 -10.96 -18.99
N ASP A 225 -4.55 -12.23 -18.99
CA ASP A 225 -5.44 -13.38 -18.78
C ASP A 225 -5.43 -13.93 -17.34
N CYS A 226 -4.82 -13.19 -16.40
CA CYS A 226 -4.70 -13.66 -15.02
C CYS A 226 -6.06 -13.90 -14.31
N TRP A 227 -7.15 -13.32 -14.82
CA TRP A 227 -8.51 -13.49 -14.29
C TRP A 227 -9.41 -14.35 -15.17
N ALA A 228 -8.87 -15.08 -16.13
CA ALA A 228 -9.64 -15.90 -17.08
C ALA A 228 -10.62 -16.86 -16.38
N GLN A 229 -10.23 -17.48 -15.28
CA GLN A 229 -11.09 -18.41 -14.54
C GLN A 229 -12.26 -17.69 -13.86
N TYR A 230 -12.07 -16.46 -13.39
CA TYR A 230 -13.17 -15.68 -12.82
C TYR A 230 -14.21 -15.33 -13.89
N TYR A 231 -13.78 -14.91 -15.07
CA TYR A 231 -14.69 -14.65 -16.18
C TYR A 231 -15.36 -15.92 -16.70
N ALA A 232 -14.64 -17.05 -16.74
CA ALA A 232 -15.19 -18.33 -17.18
C ALA A 232 -16.31 -18.86 -16.26
N THR A 233 -16.32 -18.48 -14.99
CA THR A 233 -17.40 -18.81 -14.04
C THR A 233 -18.56 -17.81 -14.06
N GLY A 234 -18.62 -16.89 -15.03
CA GLY A 234 -19.59 -15.80 -15.05
C GLY A 234 -19.42 -14.83 -13.89
N CYS A 235 -18.19 -14.56 -13.49
CA CYS A 235 -17.82 -13.69 -12.38
C CYS A 235 -18.32 -14.17 -11.01
N ASN A 236 -18.42 -15.49 -10.82
CA ASN A 236 -18.82 -16.09 -9.56
C ASN A 236 -17.62 -16.27 -8.63
N THR A 237 -17.59 -15.51 -7.53
CA THR A 237 -16.47 -15.49 -6.58
C THR A 237 -16.24 -16.86 -5.92
N GLU A 238 -17.30 -17.56 -5.49
CA GLU A 238 -17.19 -18.84 -4.77
C GLU A 238 -16.70 -19.95 -5.69
N GLN A 239 -17.22 -20.03 -6.91
CA GLN A 239 -16.80 -21.04 -7.89
C GLN A 239 -15.35 -20.78 -8.34
N SER A 240 -15.00 -19.54 -8.61
CA SER A 240 -13.63 -19.18 -9.00
C SER A 240 -12.63 -19.38 -7.85
N ASP A 241 -13.03 -19.14 -6.59
CA ASP A 241 -12.18 -19.43 -5.42
C ASP A 241 -11.76 -20.90 -5.36
N GLN A 242 -12.70 -21.81 -5.61
CA GLN A 242 -12.40 -23.23 -5.63
C GLN A 242 -11.41 -23.58 -6.74
N ILE A 243 -11.65 -23.10 -7.97
CA ILE A 243 -10.77 -23.36 -9.12
C ILE A 243 -9.35 -22.82 -8.85
N TYR A 244 -9.22 -21.58 -8.37
CA TYR A 244 -7.89 -21.00 -8.08
C TYR A 244 -7.18 -21.74 -6.94
N ARG A 245 -7.89 -22.28 -5.95
CA ARG A 245 -7.28 -23.13 -4.91
C ARG A 245 -6.74 -24.44 -5.48
N GLU A 246 -7.45 -25.07 -6.38
CA GLU A 246 -7.00 -26.29 -7.08
C GLU A 246 -5.75 -25.98 -7.91
N MET A 247 -5.78 -24.93 -8.73
CA MET A 247 -4.64 -24.46 -9.51
C MET A 247 -3.41 -24.14 -8.63
N MET A 248 -3.60 -23.52 -7.46
CA MET A 248 -2.53 -23.27 -6.50
C MET A 248 -1.90 -24.57 -5.97
N GLN A 249 -2.73 -25.58 -5.69
CA GLN A 249 -2.23 -26.88 -5.23
C GLN A 249 -1.41 -27.58 -6.30
N GLU A 250 -1.90 -27.63 -7.53
CA GLU A 250 -1.17 -28.18 -8.69
C GLU A 250 0.15 -27.45 -8.93
N ARG A 251 0.10 -26.10 -8.93
CA ARG A 251 1.29 -25.26 -9.12
C ARG A 251 2.33 -25.51 -8.01
N MET A 252 1.89 -25.60 -6.76
CA MET A 252 2.77 -25.88 -5.63
C MET A 252 3.40 -27.28 -5.74
N GLN A 253 2.65 -28.28 -6.18
CA GLN A 253 3.18 -29.62 -6.41
C GLN A 253 4.22 -29.63 -7.52
N ALA A 254 3.94 -28.97 -8.66
CA ALA A 254 4.87 -28.84 -9.75
C ALA A 254 6.17 -28.14 -9.35
N MET A 255 6.08 -27.07 -8.55
CA MET A 255 7.24 -26.36 -8.02
C MET A 255 8.07 -27.22 -7.05
N LYS A 256 7.40 -27.99 -6.18
CA LYS A 256 8.09 -28.91 -5.24
C LYS A 256 8.76 -30.09 -5.93
N ALA A 257 8.22 -30.54 -7.05
CA ALA A 257 8.85 -31.60 -7.87
C ALA A 257 10.20 -31.16 -8.48
N GLN A 258 10.47 -29.85 -8.50
CA GLN A 258 11.70 -29.25 -9.02
C GLN A 258 12.32 -28.32 -7.96
N PRO A 259 13.06 -28.85 -6.95
CA PRO A 259 13.56 -28.03 -5.83
C PRO A 259 14.44 -26.84 -6.24
N GLY A 260 15.22 -26.98 -7.30
CA GLY A 260 16.05 -25.90 -7.86
C GLY A 260 15.19 -24.77 -8.41
N TYR A 261 14.11 -25.10 -9.10
CA TYR A 261 13.15 -24.13 -9.63
C TYR A 261 12.42 -23.39 -8.50
N LEU A 262 11.90 -24.13 -7.49
CA LEU A 262 11.22 -23.54 -6.35
C LEU A 262 12.08 -22.48 -5.65
N ARG A 263 13.36 -22.81 -5.40
CA ARG A 263 14.32 -21.89 -4.79
C ARG A 263 14.56 -20.66 -5.68
N GLY A 264 14.81 -20.89 -6.98
CA GLY A 264 15.07 -19.82 -7.95
C GLY A 264 13.87 -18.88 -8.08
N PHE A 265 12.66 -19.44 -8.13
CA PHE A 265 11.42 -18.66 -8.19
C PHE A 265 11.27 -17.70 -6.98
N TYR A 266 11.34 -18.20 -5.75
CA TYR A 266 11.18 -17.35 -4.58
C TYR A 266 12.35 -16.39 -4.40
N GLN A 267 13.55 -16.77 -4.77
CA GLN A 267 14.71 -15.88 -4.79
C GLN A 267 14.51 -14.74 -5.80
N GLY A 268 14.10 -15.06 -7.03
CA GLY A 268 13.81 -14.06 -8.05
C GLY A 268 12.67 -13.14 -7.65
N LYS A 269 11.60 -13.70 -7.08
CA LYS A 269 10.46 -12.94 -6.57
C LYS A 269 10.88 -11.98 -5.45
N LEU A 270 11.68 -12.44 -4.48
CA LEU A 270 12.18 -11.60 -3.40
C LEU A 270 13.05 -10.46 -3.96
N LEU A 271 13.98 -10.78 -4.85
CA LEU A 271 14.83 -9.78 -5.49
C LEU A 271 14.03 -8.76 -6.28
N SER A 272 13.01 -9.18 -7.04
CA SER A 272 12.16 -8.26 -7.80
C SER A 272 11.36 -7.29 -6.92
N GLN A 273 11.03 -7.68 -5.69
CA GLN A 273 10.32 -6.84 -4.74
C GLN A 273 11.24 -5.86 -4.00
N TRP A 274 12.48 -6.24 -3.72
CA TRP A 274 13.38 -5.47 -2.86
C TRP A 274 14.47 -4.72 -3.61
N ASN A 275 14.74 -5.06 -4.88
CA ASN A 275 15.79 -4.43 -5.69
C ASN A 275 15.27 -3.41 -6.71
N VAL A 276 13.99 -3.06 -6.70
CA VAL A 276 13.45 -2.02 -7.59
C VAL A 276 13.48 -0.68 -6.89
N PRO A 277 14.47 0.19 -7.15
CA PRO A 277 14.70 1.41 -6.37
C PRO A 277 13.60 2.47 -6.58
N THR A 278 12.86 2.38 -7.67
CA THR A 278 11.73 3.27 -7.98
C THR A 278 10.37 2.66 -7.63
N TYR A 279 10.33 1.42 -7.16
CA TYR A 279 9.09 0.67 -6.90
C TYR A 279 8.10 0.74 -8.06
N GLN A 280 8.61 0.75 -9.31
CA GLN A 280 7.86 0.88 -10.57
C GLN A 280 7.12 2.22 -10.76
N SER A 281 7.32 3.20 -9.90
CA SER A 281 6.64 4.50 -10.01
C SER A 281 6.88 5.17 -11.37
N LEU A 282 8.06 4.99 -11.96
CA LEU A 282 8.39 5.48 -13.29
C LEU A 282 7.59 4.72 -14.38
N TYR A 283 7.49 3.40 -14.27
CA TYR A 283 6.73 2.58 -15.22
C TYR A 283 5.27 3.01 -15.30
N PHE A 284 4.63 3.24 -14.16
CA PHE A 284 3.24 3.67 -14.12
C PHE A 284 3.03 5.08 -14.65
N ASN A 285 4.01 5.97 -14.54
CA ASN A 285 3.90 7.33 -15.05
C ASN A 285 4.14 7.45 -16.55
N PHE A 286 4.97 6.58 -17.13
CA PHE A 286 5.39 6.72 -18.54
C PHE A 286 4.70 5.74 -19.50
N ASN A 287 3.99 4.73 -19.03
CA ASN A 287 3.41 3.70 -19.89
C ASN A 287 1.90 3.89 -20.21
N HIS A 288 1.31 5.03 -19.90
CA HIS A 288 -0.08 5.31 -20.21
C HIS A 288 -0.19 6.27 -21.41
N GLY A 289 0.01 5.71 -22.61
CA GLY A 289 0.31 6.39 -23.86
C GLY A 289 -0.78 7.19 -24.55
N ASP A 290 -1.94 7.49 -23.94
CA ASP A 290 -3.05 8.05 -24.73
C ASP A 290 -3.50 9.49 -24.39
N VAL A 291 -2.84 10.20 -23.46
CA VAL A 291 -3.26 11.54 -23.04
C VAL A 291 -2.11 12.54 -22.96
N TYR A 292 -1.20 12.58 -23.94
CA TYR A 292 -0.09 13.52 -23.89
C TYR A 292 -0.24 14.68 -24.86
N HIS A 293 -0.26 15.90 -24.30
CA HIS A 293 0.02 17.11 -25.06
C HIS A 293 1.44 17.07 -25.65
N GLU A 294 1.62 17.58 -26.87
CA GLU A 294 2.93 17.64 -27.58
C GLU A 294 4.09 18.18 -26.71
N LYS A 295 3.81 19.06 -25.74
CA LYS A 295 4.81 19.59 -24.79
C LYS A 295 5.32 18.56 -23.80
N LEU A 296 4.51 17.54 -23.46
CA LEU A 296 4.91 16.43 -22.57
C LEU A 296 5.67 15.35 -23.32
N ALA A 297 5.40 15.15 -24.63
CA ALA A 297 6.16 14.21 -25.45
C ALA A 297 7.66 14.57 -25.50
N ALA A 298 8.00 15.85 -25.60
CA ALA A 298 9.39 16.31 -25.55
C ALA A 298 10.05 16.13 -24.16
N LEU A 299 9.27 16.18 -23.09
CA LEU A 299 9.73 15.87 -21.73
C LEU A 299 9.87 14.36 -21.53
N GLU A 300 8.95 13.57 -22.07
CA GLU A 300 8.98 12.11 -22.06
C GLU A 300 10.20 11.57 -22.80
N ASP A 301 10.52 12.12 -23.96
CA ASP A 301 11.69 11.76 -24.74
C ASP A 301 13.01 12.05 -23.99
N ARG A 302 13.05 13.17 -23.24
CA ARG A 302 14.17 13.48 -22.34
C ARG A 302 14.22 12.59 -21.09
N LEU A 303 13.05 12.21 -20.55
CA LEU A 303 12.95 11.38 -19.36
C LEU A 303 13.13 9.89 -19.67
N SER A 304 12.86 9.45 -20.91
CA SER A 304 13.10 8.06 -21.37
C SER A 304 14.56 7.75 -21.72
N GLY A 305 15.43 8.79 -21.82
CA GLY A 305 16.85 8.66 -22.15
C GLY A 305 17.78 8.69 -20.93
N ASP A 306 18.91 9.41 -21.08
CA ASP A 306 19.98 9.52 -20.08
C ASP A 306 19.50 10.04 -18.70
N LEU A 307 18.47 10.86 -18.68
CA LEU A 307 17.90 11.40 -17.44
C LEU A 307 17.16 10.30 -16.65
N PHE A 308 16.39 9.45 -17.34
CA PHE A 308 15.73 8.30 -16.72
C PHE A 308 16.76 7.38 -16.05
N ASP A 309 17.80 7.00 -16.79
CA ASP A 309 18.88 6.17 -16.27
C ASP A 309 19.59 6.83 -15.09
N SER A 310 19.72 8.15 -15.11
CA SER A 310 20.35 8.91 -14.01
C SER A 310 19.50 8.91 -12.76
N VAL A 311 18.17 9.04 -12.90
CA VAL A 311 17.20 8.95 -11.79
C VAL A 311 17.19 7.54 -11.21
N VAL A 312 17.15 6.51 -12.05
CA VAL A 312 17.20 5.10 -11.61
C VAL A 312 18.50 4.83 -10.85
N ARG A 313 19.66 5.21 -11.42
CA ARG A 313 20.98 5.06 -10.76
C ARG A 313 21.05 5.82 -9.42
N MET A 314 20.46 7.01 -9.32
CA MET A 314 20.43 7.78 -8.07
C MET A 314 19.55 7.06 -7.03
N ALA A 315 18.37 6.59 -7.41
CA ALA A 315 17.46 5.86 -6.53
C ALA A 315 18.09 4.54 -6.06
N ASP A 316 18.79 3.82 -6.94
CA ASP A 316 19.52 2.59 -6.63
C ASP A 316 20.64 2.82 -5.61
N ARG A 317 21.43 3.86 -5.79
CA ARG A 317 22.48 4.24 -4.82
C ARG A 317 21.89 4.62 -3.46
N LEU A 318 20.78 5.35 -3.45
CA LEU A 318 20.08 5.72 -2.22
C LEU A 318 19.56 4.48 -1.48
N GLN A 319 18.93 3.57 -2.20
CA GLN A 319 18.44 2.30 -1.66
C GLN A 319 19.58 1.46 -1.09
N PHE A 320 20.71 1.36 -1.81
CA PHE A 320 21.90 0.66 -1.36
C PHE A 320 22.45 1.25 -0.06
N ILE A 321 22.54 2.58 0.05
CA ILE A 321 23.00 3.27 1.27
C ILE A 321 22.08 2.96 2.45
N ILE A 322 20.75 2.96 2.24
CA ILE A 322 19.76 2.63 3.28
C ILE A 322 19.94 1.18 3.73
N TYR A 323 20.05 0.22 2.81
CA TYR A 323 20.24 -1.19 3.15
C TYR A 323 21.55 -1.46 3.85
N LEU A 324 22.62 -0.82 3.40
CA LEU A 324 23.94 -0.90 4.04
C LEU A 324 23.89 -0.33 5.48
N GLY A 325 23.21 0.80 5.66
CA GLY A 325 22.98 1.40 6.98
C GLY A 325 22.19 0.48 7.92
N CYS A 326 21.13 -0.14 7.42
CA CYS A 326 20.35 -1.14 8.18
C CYS A 326 21.21 -2.35 8.56
N LEU A 327 21.97 -2.89 7.62
CA LEU A 327 22.88 -4.01 7.88
C LEU A 327 23.93 -3.66 8.94
N PHE A 328 24.53 -2.49 8.82
CA PHE A 328 25.53 -1.98 9.78
C PHE A 328 24.94 -1.83 11.18
N TYR A 329 23.73 -1.28 11.27
CA TYR A 329 22.98 -1.19 12.53
C TYR A 329 22.74 -2.56 13.14
N PHE A 330 22.26 -3.53 12.35
CA PHE A 330 22.04 -4.89 12.81
C PHE A 330 23.30 -5.57 13.36
N ILE A 331 24.43 -5.42 12.67
CA ILE A 331 25.69 -6.09 13.06
C ILE A 331 26.29 -5.45 14.31
N PHE A 332 26.31 -4.11 14.39
CA PHE A 332 27.12 -3.39 15.37
C PHE A 332 26.34 -2.74 16.51
N CYS A 333 25.06 -2.40 16.31
CA CYS A 333 24.29 -1.60 17.26
C CYS A 333 23.27 -2.41 18.06
N VAL A 334 22.63 -3.42 17.46
CA VAL A 334 21.60 -4.24 18.14
C VAL A 334 22.14 -4.92 19.42
N ARG A 335 23.42 -5.25 19.46
CA ARG A 335 24.05 -5.86 20.65
C ARG A 335 24.37 -4.83 21.76
N LYS A 336 24.44 -3.53 21.46
CA LYS A 336 24.77 -2.47 22.42
C LYS A 336 23.55 -1.79 23.03
N ASP A 337 22.41 -1.79 22.35
CA ASP A 337 21.21 -1.07 22.76
C ASP A 337 20.26 -1.95 23.60
N SER A 338 20.84 -2.67 24.60
CA SER A 338 20.00 -3.37 25.60
C SER A 338 19.09 -2.43 26.41
N GLU A 339 19.41 -1.12 26.44
CA GLU A 339 18.57 -0.11 27.10
C GLU A 339 17.29 0.24 26.32
N ILE A 340 17.32 0.23 24.99
CA ILE A 340 16.11 0.45 24.16
C ILE A 340 15.21 -0.78 24.24
N THR A 341 15.77 -1.97 24.31
CA THR A 341 15.01 -3.23 24.46
C THR A 341 14.34 -3.33 25.83
N GLN A 342 14.84 -2.66 26.86
CA GLN A 342 14.22 -2.61 28.19
C GLN A 342 13.08 -1.57 28.28
N GLN A 343 12.98 -0.63 27.36
CA GLN A 343 11.90 0.37 27.30
C GLN A 343 10.76 -0.02 26.32
N LEU A 344 10.98 -0.99 25.44
CA LEU A 344 9.96 -1.64 24.63
C LEU A 344 9.29 -2.78 25.40
#